data_708091d1b614d87e4ba705e0865806f5
#
_entry.id   708091d1b614d87e4ba705e0865806f5
#
_cell.length_a   1.000
_cell.length_b   1.000
_cell.length_c   1.000
_cell.angle_alpha   90.00
_cell.angle_beta   90.00
_cell.angle_gamma   90.00
#
_symmetry.space_group_name_H-M   'P 1'
#
loop_
_entity.id
_entity.type
_entity.pdbx_description
1 polymer ?
#
loop_
_entity_poly.entity_id
_entity_poly.type
_entity_poly.pdbx_seq_one_letter_code
_entity_poly.pdbx_strand_id
1 'polypeptide(L)'
;MLWLGEFPAARAHLEHGLAVYDPQQHAPHDLLYEADPWLGCLGALSVTLWVLGYPEQARQRSTEALALAQALAHPYSLARVLVDATYLYWFCREWAQLQEYAEALRALAAAHGFAELHARATYRAGLARIQQGQVAEGLAQFYESLETLQGMQSGDAQALRLAQLAEVYRSTGQPTTGLQVVAAAMAADTEERLDAAGRACLQGELLLLLPCPDTQQAACCFQHARAIAYHQQAKMLELRAAQGLSRLWQQQGKRAEAYTLLAPIYDWFTEGFDTADLQDAKALLEELAG
;
A
#
# COMPACT_ATOMS: atom_id res chain seq x y z
N MET A 1 6.83 -14.52 0.44
CA MET A 1 7.44 -13.67 1.48
C MET A 1 6.80 -12.29 1.54
N LEU A 2 6.87 -11.43 0.49
CA LEU A 2 6.23 -10.09 0.54
C LEU A 2 4.75 -10.15 0.93
N TRP A 3 3.95 -10.95 0.23
CA TRP A 3 2.53 -11.14 0.50
C TRP A 3 2.24 -11.83 1.85
N LEU A 4 3.20 -12.62 2.36
CA LEU A 4 3.10 -13.28 3.67
C LEU A 4 3.46 -12.34 4.85
N GLY A 5 3.90 -11.10 4.55
CA GLY A 5 4.33 -10.15 5.58
C GLY A 5 5.70 -10.42 6.20
N GLU A 6 6.52 -11.24 5.52
CA GLU A 6 7.90 -11.57 5.93
C GLU A 6 8.89 -10.59 5.28
N PHE A 7 8.76 -9.29 5.58
CA PHE A 7 9.44 -8.23 4.84
C PHE A 7 10.97 -8.27 4.92
N PRO A 8 11.62 -8.54 6.07
CA PRO A 8 13.08 -8.64 6.11
C PRO A 8 13.61 -9.79 5.26
N ALA A 9 12.94 -10.93 5.30
CA ALA A 9 13.30 -12.08 4.46
C ALA A 9 13.05 -11.79 2.98
N ALA A 10 11.92 -11.14 2.65
CA ALA A 10 11.62 -10.70 1.29
C ALA A 10 12.72 -9.78 0.76
N ARG A 11 13.14 -8.76 1.53
CA ARG A 11 14.25 -7.88 1.17
C ARG A 11 15.53 -8.66 0.87
N ALA A 12 15.95 -9.54 1.78
CA ALA A 12 17.18 -10.30 1.61
C ALA A 12 17.18 -11.18 0.35
N HIS A 13 16.05 -11.85 0.06
CA HIS A 13 15.91 -12.67 -1.15
C HIS A 13 15.87 -11.84 -2.43
N LEU A 14 15.18 -10.68 -2.41
CA LEU A 14 15.10 -9.80 -3.57
C LEU A 14 16.46 -9.16 -3.88
N GLU A 15 17.18 -8.68 -2.87
CA GLU A 15 18.53 -8.14 -3.02
C GLU A 15 19.52 -9.22 -3.51
N HIS A 16 19.40 -10.45 -3.01
CA HIS A 16 20.20 -11.57 -3.51
C HIS A 16 19.87 -11.88 -4.97
N GLY A 17 18.59 -11.94 -5.33
CA GLY A 17 18.16 -12.16 -6.72
C GLY A 17 18.75 -11.11 -7.68
N LEU A 18 18.73 -9.83 -7.25
CA LEU A 18 19.33 -8.73 -8.02
C LEU A 18 20.85 -8.86 -8.17
N ALA A 19 21.55 -9.36 -7.14
CA ALA A 19 23.01 -9.51 -7.15
C ALA A 19 23.51 -10.67 -8.02
N VAL A 20 22.73 -11.72 -8.19
CA VAL A 20 23.11 -12.91 -9.00
C VAL A 20 22.65 -12.82 -10.45
N TYR A 21 21.80 -11.84 -10.79
CA TYR A 21 21.32 -11.67 -12.15
C TYR A 21 22.42 -11.10 -13.06
N ASP A 22 22.68 -11.79 -14.16
CA ASP A 22 23.57 -11.34 -15.23
C ASP A 22 22.75 -11.12 -16.52
N PRO A 23 22.53 -9.86 -16.95
CA PRO A 23 21.75 -9.57 -18.16
C PRO A 23 22.29 -10.25 -19.42
N GLN A 24 23.62 -10.50 -19.51
CA GLN A 24 24.23 -11.11 -20.69
C GLN A 24 23.97 -12.62 -20.77
N GLN A 25 23.85 -13.29 -19.62
CA GLN A 25 23.58 -14.72 -19.55
C GLN A 25 22.06 -15.02 -19.60
N HIS A 26 21.24 -14.05 -19.24
CA HIS A 26 19.80 -14.22 -19.06
C HIS A 26 18.97 -13.59 -20.20
N ALA A 27 19.59 -13.00 -21.21
CA ALA A 27 18.94 -12.34 -22.34
C ALA A 27 17.91 -13.19 -23.15
N PRO A 28 17.90 -14.53 -23.15
CA PRO A 28 16.87 -15.33 -23.84
C PRO A 28 15.66 -15.68 -22.98
N HIS A 29 15.43 -15.04 -21.81
CA HIS A 29 14.36 -15.42 -20.88
C HIS A 29 12.94 -15.15 -21.40
N ASP A 30 12.76 -14.35 -22.46
CA ASP A 30 11.46 -14.10 -23.12
C ASP A 30 10.69 -15.38 -23.51
N LEU A 31 11.38 -16.53 -23.59
CA LEU A 31 10.79 -17.83 -23.90
C LEU A 31 10.41 -18.66 -22.68
N LEU A 32 10.93 -18.34 -21.49
CA LEU A 32 10.74 -19.14 -20.26
C LEU A 32 9.84 -18.46 -19.23
N TYR A 33 9.78 -17.13 -19.23
CA TYR A 33 9.02 -16.36 -18.26
C TYR A 33 8.17 -15.31 -18.97
N GLU A 34 6.94 -15.13 -18.50
CA GLU A 34 6.03 -14.10 -19.02
C GLU A 34 6.55 -12.68 -18.76
N ALA A 35 7.36 -12.47 -17.71
CA ALA A 35 7.98 -11.21 -17.35
C ALA A 35 9.44 -11.43 -16.96
N ASP A 36 10.27 -10.39 -17.12
CA ASP A 36 11.67 -10.41 -16.67
C ASP A 36 11.75 -10.53 -15.15
N PRO A 37 12.40 -11.59 -14.60
CA PRO A 37 12.47 -11.84 -13.16
C PRO A 37 13.23 -10.73 -12.40
N TRP A 38 14.22 -10.11 -13.02
CA TRP A 38 15.00 -9.03 -12.40
C TRP A 38 14.16 -7.76 -12.17
N LEU A 39 13.37 -7.40 -13.18
CA LEU A 39 12.39 -6.31 -13.06
C LEU A 39 11.34 -6.62 -11.99
N GLY A 40 10.89 -7.87 -11.91
CA GLY A 40 10.00 -8.33 -10.83
C GLY A 40 10.63 -8.18 -9.44
N CYS A 41 11.93 -8.49 -9.31
CA CYS A 41 12.65 -8.28 -8.04
C CYS A 41 12.76 -6.79 -7.67
N LEU A 42 13.06 -5.91 -8.62
CA LEU A 42 13.13 -4.45 -8.38
C LEU A 42 11.78 -3.87 -7.96
N GLY A 43 10.71 -4.23 -8.67
CA GLY A 43 9.36 -3.77 -8.35
C GLY A 43 8.92 -4.23 -6.95
N ALA A 44 9.06 -5.52 -6.64
CA ALA A 44 8.74 -6.06 -5.32
C ALA A 44 9.61 -5.47 -4.20
N LEU A 45 10.91 -5.21 -4.49
CA LEU A 45 11.83 -4.58 -3.54
C LEU A 45 11.39 -3.16 -3.21
N SER A 46 10.88 -2.40 -4.19
CA SER A 46 10.40 -1.04 -3.95
C SER A 46 9.28 -1.02 -2.90
N VAL A 47 8.29 -1.89 -3.03
CA VAL A 47 7.19 -2.02 -2.05
C VAL A 47 7.71 -2.49 -0.69
N THR A 48 8.62 -3.49 -0.70
CA THR A 48 9.22 -4.04 0.53
C THR A 48 9.98 -2.98 1.32
N LEU A 49 10.79 -2.16 0.64
CA LEU A 49 11.56 -1.08 1.24
C LEU A 49 10.66 -0.03 1.87
N TRP A 50 9.57 0.36 1.18
CA TRP A 50 8.62 1.30 1.76
C TRP A 50 8.02 0.77 3.07
N VAL A 51 7.54 -0.47 3.09
CA VAL A 51 6.96 -1.07 4.29
C VAL A 51 7.97 -1.12 5.43
N LEU A 52 9.23 -1.45 5.13
CA LEU A 52 10.33 -1.49 6.11
C LEU A 52 10.77 -0.10 6.62
N GLY A 53 10.29 1.00 6.03
CA GLY A 53 10.61 2.37 6.48
C GLY A 53 11.74 3.07 5.70
N TYR A 54 11.98 2.64 4.46
CA TYR A 54 12.97 3.23 3.55
C TYR A 54 12.30 3.82 2.30
N PRO A 55 11.51 4.91 2.43
CA PRO A 55 10.70 5.44 1.33
C PRO A 55 11.50 6.06 0.19
N GLU A 56 12.67 6.67 0.44
CA GLU A 56 13.52 7.20 -0.62
C GLU A 56 14.13 6.07 -1.45
N GLN A 57 14.67 5.04 -0.79
CA GLN A 57 15.17 3.84 -1.46
C GLN A 57 14.05 3.14 -2.24
N ALA A 58 12.83 3.09 -1.71
CA ALA A 58 11.68 2.52 -2.38
C ALA A 58 11.36 3.25 -3.70
N ARG A 59 11.29 4.58 -3.69
CA ARG A 59 11.08 5.41 -4.89
C ARG A 59 12.21 5.22 -5.90
N GLN A 60 13.46 5.16 -5.43
CA GLN A 60 14.63 4.95 -6.29
C GLN A 60 14.54 3.61 -7.03
N ARG A 61 14.20 2.50 -6.32
CA ARG A 61 14.04 1.19 -6.95
C ARG A 61 12.87 1.13 -7.93
N SER A 62 11.77 1.80 -7.63
CA SER A 62 10.63 1.91 -8.54
C SER A 62 11.02 2.65 -9.83
N THR A 63 11.73 3.78 -9.72
CA THR A 63 12.20 4.57 -10.86
C THR A 63 13.20 3.77 -11.73
N GLU A 64 14.12 3.05 -11.09
CA GLU A 64 15.09 2.18 -11.76
C GLU A 64 14.36 1.07 -12.53
N ALA A 65 13.39 0.39 -11.91
CA ALA A 65 12.61 -0.66 -12.54
C ALA A 65 11.84 -0.15 -13.78
N LEU A 66 11.21 1.03 -13.67
CA LEU A 66 10.46 1.63 -14.77
C LEU A 66 11.38 2.00 -15.95
N ALA A 67 12.54 2.63 -15.69
CA ALA A 67 13.49 3.00 -16.72
C ALA A 67 14.01 1.76 -17.48
N LEU A 68 14.35 0.71 -16.76
CA LEU A 68 14.84 -0.54 -17.34
C LEU A 68 13.74 -1.30 -18.11
N ALA A 69 12.52 -1.34 -17.57
CA ALA A 69 11.39 -1.97 -18.27
C ALA A 69 11.05 -1.26 -19.59
N GLN A 70 11.17 0.08 -19.61
CA GLN A 70 11.00 0.86 -20.84
C GLN A 70 12.12 0.56 -21.85
N ALA A 71 13.36 0.46 -21.39
CA ALA A 71 14.51 0.16 -22.24
C ALA A 71 14.43 -1.27 -22.84
N LEU A 72 13.92 -2.23 -22.07
CA LEU A 72 13.72 -3.61 -22.51
C LEU A 72 12.66 -3.72 -23.62
N ALA A 73 11.72 -2.77 -23.69
CA ALA A 73 10.63 -2.73 -24.65
C ALA A 73 9.76 -4.02 -24.67
N HIS A 74 9.68 -4.76 -23.55
CA HIS A 74 8.83 -5.93 -23.40
C HIS A 74 7.53 -5.54 -22.69
N PRO A 75 6.36 -5.58 -23.38
CA PRO A 75 5.12 -5.00 -22.88
C PRO A 75 4.64 -5.60 -21.56
N TYR A 76 4.76 -6.92 -21.38
CA TYR A 76 4.29 -7.57 -20.15
C TYR A 76 5.20 -7.27 -18.96
N SER A 77 6.52 -7.21 -19.15
CA SER A 77 7.46 -6.79 -18.11
C SER A 77 7.21 -5.36 -17.66
N LEU A 78 6.97 -4.44 -18.61
CA LEU A 78 6.60 -3.06 -18.27
C LEU A 78 5.27 -2.99 -17.51
N ALA A 79 4.26 -3.76 -17.94
CA ALA A 79 2.98 -3.83 -17.24
C ALA A 79 3.14 -4.33 -15.79
N ARG A 80 3.99 -5.33 -15.55
CA ARG A 80 4.28 -5.85 -14.20
C ARG A 80 4.94 -4.80 -13.32
N VAL A 81 5.93 -4.09 -13.81
CA VAL A 81 6.58 -2.99 -13.09
C VAL A 81 5.61 -1.85 -12.78
N LEU A 82 4.74 -1.50 -13.73
CA LEU A 82 3.68 -0.51 -13.49
C LEU A 82 2.69 -0.97 -12.40
N VAL A 83 2.37 -2.26 -12.31
CA VAL A 83 1.56 -2.80 -11.21
C VAL A 83 2.25 -2.53 -9.86
N ASP A 84 3.54 -2.86 -9.72
CA ASP A 84 4.28 -2.64 -8.48
C ASP A 84 4.40 -1.15 -8.13
N ALA A 85 4.62 -0.29 -9.13
CA ALA A 85 4.59 1.16 -8.94
C ALA A 85 3.24 1.64 -8.41
N THR A 86 2.10 1.12 -8.94
CA THR A 86 0.78 1.48 -8.40
C THR A 86 0.58 1.03 -6.95
N TYR A 87 1.18 -0.08 -6.49
CA TYR A 87 1.18 -0.46 -5.07
C TYR A 87 1.99 0.52 -4.24
N LEU A 88 3.22 0.82 -4.66
CA LEU A 88 4.10 1.74 -3.95
C LEU A 88 3.42 3.10 -3.74
N TYR A 89 2.91 3.72 -4.82
CA TYR A 89 2.35 5.07 -4.74
C TYR A 89 1.00 5.11 -4.02
N TRP A 90 0.24 4.01 -3.99
CA TRP A 90 -0.91 3.88 -3.10
C TRP A 90 -0.47 3.86 -1.63
N PHE A 91 0.56 3.10 -1.29
CA PHE A 91 1.12 3.10 0.07
C PHE A 91 1.70 4.47 0.46
N CYS A 92 2.37 5.17 -0.45
CA CYS A 92 2.88 6.52 -0.23
C CYS A 92 1.79 7.59 -0.07
N ARG A 93 0.53 7.28 -0.41
CA ARG A 93 -0.57 8.26 -0.54
C ARG A 93 -0.27 9.36 -1.56
N GLU A 94 0.54 9.05 -2.57
CA GLU A 94 0.89 9.93 -3.67
C GLU A 94 -0.09 9.72 -4.84
N TRP A 95 -1.27 10.33 -4.71
CA TRP A 95 -2.43 10.04 -5.55
C TRP A 95 -2.26 10.46 -7.01
N ALA A 96 -1.51 11.53 -7.28
CA ALA A 96 -1.22 11.98 -8.64
C ALA A 96 -0.33 10.97 -9.39
N GLN A 97 0.73 10.48 -8.76
CA GLN A 97 1.62 9.46 -9.29
C GLN A 97 0.90 8.11 -9.44
N LEU A 98 0.07 7.75 -8.45
CA LEU A 98 -0.78 6.55 -8.56
C LEU A 98 -1.66 6.62 -9.80
N GLN A 99 -2.32 7.77 -10.04
CA GLN A 99 -3.17 7.95 -11.21
C GLN A 99 -2.36 7.85 -12.51
N GLU A 100 -1.22 8.52 -12.59
CA GLU A 100 -0.34 8.49 -13.77
C GLU A 100 0.06 7.06 -14.14
N TYR A 101 0.57 6.28 -13.19
CA TYR A 101 0.99 4.90 -13.44
C TYR A 101 -0.18 3.96 -13.70
N ALA A 102 -1.32 4.16 -13.05
CA ALA A 102 -2.53 3.39 -13.33
C ALA A 102 -3.05 3.65 -14.75
N GLU A 103 -3.07 4.91 -15.23
CA GLU A 103 -3.47 5.23 -16.60
C GLU A 103 -2.46 4.71 -17.63
N ALA A 104 -1.15 4.78 -17.36
CA ALA A 104 -0.14 4.18 -18.22
C ALA A 104 -0.31 2.65 -18.32
N LEU A 105 -0.53 1.97 -17.20
CA LEU A 105 -0.82 0.54 -17.17
C LEU A 105 -2.10 0.20 -17.94
N ARG A 106 -3.16 0.98 -17.75
CA ARG A 106 -4.44 0.79 -18.43
C ARG A 106 -4.30 0.90 -19.95
N ALA A 107 -3.59 1.92 -20.43
CA ALA A 107 -3.33 2.10 -21.85
C ALA A 107 -2.51 0.96 -22.45
N LEU A 108 -1.43 0.55 -21.75
CA LEU A 108 -0.58 -0.56 -22.18
C LEU A 108 -1.36 -1.88 -22.21
N ALA A 109 -2.13 -2.15 -21.17
CA ALA A 109 -2.92 -3.38 -21.05
C ALA A 109 -4.02 -3.45 -22.13
N ALA A 110 -4.66 -2.32 -22.45
CA ALA A 110 -5.62 -2.24 -23.56
C ALA A 110 -4.97 -2.52 -24.91
N ALA A 111 -3.79 -1.95 -25.18
CA ALA A 111 -3.06 -2.12 -26.45
C ALA A 111 -2.61 -3.58 -26.67
N HIS A 112 -2.35 -4.34 -25.61
CA HIS A 112 -1.82 -5.70 -25.69
C HIS A 112 -2.82 -6.79 -25.26
N GLY A 113 -4.07 -6.44 -24.95
CA GLY A 113 -5.10 -7.42 -24.59
C GLY A 113 -4.92 -8.03 -23.20
N PHE A 114 -4.23 -7.38 -22.25
CA PHE A 114 -4.04 -7.87 -20.88
C PHE A 114 -5.27 -7.52 -20.02
N ALA A 115 -6.36 -8.26 -20.20
CA ALA A 115 -7.66 -7.92 -19.64
C ALA A 115 -7.66 -7.75 -18.11
N GLU A 116 -6.98 -8.64 -17.38
CA GLU A 116 -6.88 -8.57 -15.91
C GLU A 116 -6.10 -7.33 -15.46
N LEU A 117 -4.95 -7.05 -16.10
CA LEU A 117 -4.15 -5.87 -15.77
C LEU A 117 -4.88 -4.57 -16.11
N HIS A 118 -5.68 -4.56 -17.18
CA HIS A 118 -6.55 -3.43 -17.53
C HIS A 118 -7.59 -3.17 -16.42
N ALA A 119 -8.28 -4.21 -15.94
CA ALA A 119 -9.23 -4.07 -14.84
C ALA A 119 -8.55 -3.62 -13.54
N ARG A 120 -7.39 -4.20 -13.20
CA ARG A 120 -6.58 -3.78 -12.04
C ARG A 120 -6.15 -2.31 -12.13
N ALA A 121 -5.74 -1.84 -13.30
CA ALA A 121 -5.36 -0.45 -13.53
C ALA A 121 -6.57 0.48 -13.38
N THR A 122 -7.73 0.08 -13.91
CA THR A 122 -8.95 0.88 -13.89
C THR A 122 -9.42 1.13 -12.44
N TYR A 123 -9.46 0.11 -11.57
CA TYR A 123 -9.85 0.35 -10.20
C TYR A 123 -8.85 1.21 -9.42
N ARG A 124 -7.55 1.13 -9.70
CA ARG A 124 -6.53 1.96 -9.08
C ARG A 124 -6.60 3.42 -9.51
N ALA A 125 -6.87 3.66 -10.81
CA ALA A 125 -7.17 5.00 -11.29
C ALA A 125 -8.42 5.57 -10.61
N GLY A 126 -9.46 4.74 -10.43
CA GLY A 126 -10.67 5.09 -9.67
C GLY A 126 -10.35 5.47 -8.23
N LEU A 127 -9.54 4.69 -7.51
CA LEU A 127 -9.08 5.02 -6.16
C LEU A 127 -8.36 6.37 -6.10
N ALA A 128 -7.41 6.60 -7.01
CA ALA A 128 -6.67 7.85 -7.05
C ALA A 128 -7.60 9.05 -7.26
N ARG A 129 -8.59 8.94 -8.16
CA ARG A 129 -9.59 9.99 -8.40
C ARG A 129 -10.45 10.29 -7.19
N ILE A 130 -10.91 9.25 -6.47
CA ILE A 130 -11.69 9.44 -5.24
C ILE A 130 -10.89 10.26 -4.22
N GLN A 131 -9.63 9.91 -4.01
CA GLN A 131 -8.76 10.60 -3.06
C GLN A 131 -8.41 12.05 -3.48
N GLN A 132 -8.52 12.35 -4.79
CA GLN A 132 -8.37 13.70 -5.35
C GLN A 132 -9.69 14.48 -5.42
N GLY A 133 -10.79 13.96 -4.85
CA GLY A 133 -12.09 14.63 -4.79
C GLY A 133 -13.01 14.37 -6.00
N GLN A 134 -12.58 13.61 -7.01
CA GLN A 134 -13.39 13.22 -8.17
C GLN A 134 -14.22 11.95 -7.84
N VAL A 135 -15.05 12.06 -6.80
CA VAL A 135 -15.67 10.91 -6.13
C VAL A 135 -16.60 10.11 -7.06
N ALA A 136 -17.48 10.78 -7.80
CA ALA A 136 -18.49 10.09 -8.61
C ALA A 136 -17.87 9.28 -9.75
N GLU A 137 -16.91 9.87 -10.48
CA GLU A 137 -16.21 9.20 -11.57
C GLU A 137 -15.32 8.07 -11.07
N GLY A 138 -14.61 8.32 -9.97
CA GLY A 138 -13.75 7.33 -9.35
C GLY A 138 -14.51 6.10 -8.84
N LEU A 139 -15.69 6.30 -8.21
CA LEU A 139 -16.56 5.21 -7.77
C LEU A 139 -17.09 4.38 -8.94
N ALA A 140 -17.53 5.02 -10.03
CA ALA A 140 -18.02 4.31 -11.20
C ALA A 140 -16.93 3.36 -11.76
N GLN A 141 -15.72 3.87 -11.97
CA GLN A 141 -14.58 3.07 -12.44
C GLN A 141 -14.18 1.96 -11.47
N PHE A 142 -14.20 2.27 -10.18
CA PHE A 142 -13.85 1.31 -9.14
C PHE A 142 -14.80 0.11 -9.14
N TYR A 143 -16.12 0.35 -9.14
CA TYR A 143 -17.11 -0.74 -9.10
C TYR A 143 -17.14 -1.55 -10.40
N GLU A 144 -17.10 -0.90 -11.57
CA GLU A 144 -17.05 -1.59 -12.86
C GLU A 144 -15.86 -2.56 -12.94
N SER A 145 -14.70 -2.12 -12.48
CA SER A 145 -13.50 -2.97 -12.50
C SER A 145 -13.54 -4.10 -11.48
N LEU A 146 -14.16 -3.90 -10.30
CA LEU A 146 -14.35 -4.98 -9.33
C LEU A 146 -15.24 -6.09 -9.87
N GLU A 147 -16.35 -5.77 -10.52
CA GLU A 147 -17.23 -6.75 -11.17
C GLU A 147 -16.46 -7.55 -12.22
N THR A 148 -15.64 -6.87 -13.03
CA THR A 148 -14.80 -7.53 -14.04
C THR A 148 -13.81 -8.51 -13.40
N LEU A 149 -13.11 -8.11 -12.32
CA LEU A 149 -12.13 -8.96 -11.62
C LEU A 149 -12.80 -10.14 -10.91
N GLN A 150 -13.99 -9.97 -10.36
CA GLN A 150 -14.77 -11.06 -9.79
C GLN A 150 -15.18 -12.08 -10.86
N GLY A 151 -15.63 -11.62 -12.01
CA GLY A 151 -15.97 -12.49 -13.16
C GLY A 151 -14.78 -13.31 -13.68
N MET A 152 -13.55 -12.78 -13.54
CA MET A 152 -12.31 -13.48 -13.92
C MET A 152 -11.81 -14.48 -12.87
N GLN A 153 -12.48 -14.60 -11.71
CA GLN A 153 -12.04 -15.40 -10.56
C GLN A 153 -10.60 -15.07 -10.10
N SER A 154 -10.19 -13.81 -10.29
CA SER A 154 -8.88 -13.33 -9.86
C SER A 154 -8.83 -13.30 -8.32
N GLY A 155 -8.31 -14.39 -7.73
CA GLY A 155 -8.18 -14.54 -6.27
C GLY A 155 -7.07 -13.71 -5.65
N ASP A 156 -6.07 -13.32 -6.45
CA ASP A 156 -4.91 -12.58 -5.98
C ASP A 156 -5.28 -11.23 -5.35
N ALA A 157 -4.68 -10.93 -4.21
CA ALA A 157 -4.85 -9.68 -3.48
C ALA A 157 -6.31 -9.35 -3.09
N GLN A 158 -7.15 -10.37 -2.82
CA GLN A 158 -8.54 -10.17 -2.45
C GLN A 158 -8.69 -9.36 -1.15
N ALA A 159 -7.92 -9.70 -0.13
CA ALA A 159 -7.96 -9.01 1.16
C ALA A 159 -7.52 -7.55 1.02
N LEU A 160 -6.50 -7.27 0.20
CA LEU A 160 -6.04 -5.92 -0.09
C LEU A 160 -7.07 -5.12 -0.89
N ARG A 161 -7.75 -5.71 -1.89
CA ARG A 161 -8.83 -5.04 -2.63
C ARG A 161 -10.01 -4.66 -1.72
N LEU A 162 -10.39 -5.54 -0.80
CA LEU A 162 -11.42 -5.24 0.20
C LEU A 162 -10.96 -4.12 1.14
N ALA A 163 -9.69 -4.10 1.57
CA ALA A 163 -9.15 -3.01 2.37
C ALA A 163 -9.22 -1.66 1.61
N GLN A 164 -8.87 -1.65 0.34
CA GLN A 164 -8.98 -0.47 -0.52
C GLN A 164 -10.43 -0.01 -0.71
N LEU A 165 -11.39 -0.94 -0.81
CA LEU A 165 -12.82 -0.62 -0.82
C LEU A 165 -13.27 -0.01 0.51
N ALA A 166 -12.81 -0.54 1.65
CA ALA A 166 -13.11 0.03 2.96
C ALA A 166 -12.53 1.46 3.11
N GLU A 167 -11.35 1.71 2.54
CA GLU A 167 -10.76 3.06 2.47
C GLU A 167 -11.60 4.02 1.63
N VAL A 168 -12.19 3.56 0.52
CA VAL A 168 -13.16 4.33 -0.26
C VAL A 168 -14.37 4.71 0.59
N TYR A 169 -14.93 3.77 1.36
CA TYR A 169 -16.05 4.07 2.26
C TYR A 169 -15.66 5.04 3.39
N ARG A 170 -14.43 4.94 3.90
CA ARG A 170 -13.90 5.90 4.86
C ARG A 170 -13.85 7.31 4.28
N SER A 171 -13.28 7.47 3.10
CA SER A 171 -13.09 8.78 2.45
C SER A 171 -14.40 9.39 1.93
N THR A 172 -15.42 8.57 1.67
CA THR A 172 -16.76 9.01 1.23
C THR A 172 -17.77 9.16 2.39
N GLY A 173 -17.32 9.06 3.64
CA GLY A 173 -18.17 9.29 4.82
C GLY A 173 -19.19 8.18 5.08
N GLN A 174 -18.88 6.93 4.73
CA GLN A 174 -19.72 5.76 4.92
C GLN A 174 -19.08 4.73 5.90
N PRO A 175 -18.78 5.14 7.16
CA PRO A 175 -17.96 4.33 8.06
C PRO A 175 -18.60 2.98 8.42
N THR A 176 -19.93 2.90 8.52
CA THR A 176 -20.62 1.63 8.83
C THR A 176 -20.40 0.59 7.75
N THR A 177 -20.51 0.97 6.47
CA THR A 177 -20.25 0.08 5.33
C THR A 177 -18.77 -0.27 5.28
N GLY A 178 -17.90 0.71 5.51
CA GLY A 178 -16.44 0.51 5.59
C GLY A 178 -16.06 -0.54 6.64
N LEU A 179 -16.68 -0.51 7.82
CA LEU A 179 -16.45 -1.51 8.88
C LEU A 179 -16.86 -2.93 8.45
N GLN A 180 -17.97 -3.08 7.74
CA GLN A 180 -18.37 -4.39 7.23
C GLN A 180 -17.36 -4.93 6.22
N VAL A 181 -16.88 -4.07 5.33
CA VAL A 181 -15.93 -4.46 4.29
C VAL A 181 -14.54 -4.76 4.85
N VAL A 182 -14.05 -3.94 5.81
CA VAL A 182 -12.74 -4.23 6.43
C VAL A 182 -12.78 -5.50 7.28
N ALA A 183 -13.92 -5.79 7.94
CA ALA A 183 -14.12 -7.05 8.65
C ALA A 183 -14.09 -8.25 7.68
N ALA A 184 -14.71 -8.14 6.51
CA ALA A 184 -14.63 -9.16 5.46
C ALA A 184 -13.18 -9.33 4.95
N ALA A 185 -12.42 -8.23 4.79
CA ALA A 185 -11.01 -8.28 4.41
C ALA A 185 -10.13 -8.99 5.45
N MET A 186 -10.46 -8.84 6.74
CA MET A 186 -9.74 -9.50 7.84
C MET A 186 -10.14 -10.97 8.00
N ALA A 187 -11.39 -11.32 7.67
CA ALA A 187 -11.93 -12.68 7.74
C ALA A 187 -11.61 -13.51 6.49
N ALA A 188 -11.15 -12.88 5.40
CA ALA A 188 -10.76 -13.59 4.20
C ALA A 188 -9.70 -14.64 4.54
N ASP A 189 -9.98 -15.91 4.22
CA ASP A 189 -9.07 -17.03 4.44
C ASP A 189 -7.95 -17.01 3.37
N THR A 190 -7.10 -16.02 3.49
CA THR A 190 -5.94 -15.80 2.61
C THR A 190 -4.67 -15.74 3.45
N GLU A 191 -3.57 -16.15 2.85
CA GLU A 191 -2.23 -15.96 3.46
C GLU A 191 -1.72 -14.51 3.31
N GLU A 192 -2.52 -13.62 2.73
CA GLU A 192 -2.13 -12.22 2.49
C GLU A 192 -1.96 -11.45 3.80
N ARG A 193 -0.72 -11.07 4.10
CA ARG A 193 -0.34 -10.31 5.29
C ARG A 193 0.33 -8.96 4.98
N LEU A 194 0.48 -8.63 3.68
CA LEU A 194 1.14 -7.40 3.22
C LEU A 194 0.57 -6.15 3.92
N ASP A 195 -0.74 -6.05 4.02
CA ASP A 195 -1.45 -4.91 4.62
C ASP A 195 -2.22 -5.28 5.90
N ALA A 196 -1.82 -6.33 6.61
CA ALA A 196 -2.55 -6.77 7.80
C ALA A 196 -2.62 -5.68 8.89
N ALA A 197 -1.51 -4.98 9.13
CA ALA A 197 -1.48 -3.85 10.07
C ALA A 197 -2.32 -2.66 9.56
N GLY A 198 -2.27 -2.37 8.25
CA GLY A 198 -3.07 -1.31 7.64
C GLY A 198 -4.57 -1.56 7.78
N ARG A 199 -5.04 -2.80 7.57
CA ARG A 199 -6.45 -3.18 7.78
C ARG A 199 -6.91 -2.96 9.21
N ALA A 200 -6.10 -3.35 10.20
CA ALA A 200 -6.42 -3.13 11.60
C ALA A 200 -6.41 -1.62 11.95
N CYS A 201 -5.50 -0.83 11.38
CA CYS A 201 -5.47 0.61 11.54
C CYS A 201 -6.74 1.26 10.95
N LEU A 202 -7.10 0.90 9.72
CA LEU A 202 -8.31 1.38 9.03
C LEU A 202 -9.59 1.05 9.81
N GLN A 203 -9.67 -0.13 10.44
CA GLN A 203 -10.79 -0.48 11.31
C GLN A 203 -10.90 0.51 12.48
N GLY A 204 -9.78 0.85 13.12
CA GLY A 204 -9.75 1.85 14.20
C GLY A 204 -10.20 3.23 13.73
N GLU A 205 -9.75 3.68 12.56
CA GLU A 205 -10.16 4.96 11.96
C GLU A 205 -11.65 5.00 11.67
N LEU A 206 -12.21 3.93 11.10
CA LEU A 206 -13.65 3.83 10.80
C LEU A 206 -14.51 3.84 12.05
N LEU A 207 -14.07 3.21 13.16
CA LEU A 207 -14.77 3.25 14.45
C LEU A 207 -14.84 4.67 15.02
N LEU A 208 -13.82 5.49 14.81
CA LEU A 208 -13.80 6.88 15.24
C LEU A 208 -14.70 7.79 14.38
N LEU A 209 -15.04 7.40 13.16
CA LEU A 209 -15.93 8.13 12.25
C LEU A 209 -17.41 7.82 12.45
N LEU A 210 -17.76 6.87 13.30
CA LEU A 210 -19.17 6.57 13.61
C LEU A 210 -19.86 7.74 14.31
N PRO A 211 -21.19 7.91 14.17
CA PRO A 211 -21.95 8.92 14.91
C PRO A 211 -21.79 8.83 16.43
N CYS A 212 -21.57 7.61 16.95
CA CYS A 212 -21.17 7.35 18.33
C CYS A 212 -19.82 6.61 18.27
N PRO A 213 -18.68 7.33 18.35
CA PRO A 213 -17.36 6.73 18.21
C PRO A 213 -17.06 5.72 19.31
N ASP A 214 -16.64 4.51 18.94
CA ASP A 214 -16.12 3.53 19.90
C ASP A 214 -14.61 3.73 20.09
N THR A 215 -14.26 4.68 20.95
CA THR A 215 -12.87 5.05 21.21
C THR A 215 -12.06 3.93 21.88
N GLN A 216 -12.73 3.07 22.67
CA GLN A 216 -12.07 1.94 23.33
C GLN A 216 -11.69 0.87 22.31
N GLN A 217 -12.63 0.49 21.44
CA GLN A 217 -12.36 -0.49 20.40
C GLN A 217 -11.38 0.05 19.36
N ALA A 218 -11.46 1.33 19.00
CA ALA A 218 -10.48 1.98 18.12
C ALA A 218 -9.06 1.92 18.70
N ALA A 219 -8.89 2.19 20.00
CA ALA A 219 -7.60 2.05 20.66
C ALA A 219 -7.06 0.61 20.58
N CYS A 220 -7.91 -0.40 20.81
CA CYS A 220 -7.55 -1.80 20.65
C CYS A 220 -7.11 -2.13 19.22
N CYS A 221 -7.81 -1.60 18.20
CA CYS A 221 -7.45 -1.79 16.80
C CYS A 221 -6.07 -1.19 16.48
N PHE A 222 -5.78 0.04 16.91
CA PHE A 222 -4.46 0.66 16.70
C PHE A 222 -3.34 -0.08 17.44
N GLN A 223 -3.58 -0.55 18.67
CA GLN A 223 -2.61 -1.35 19.42
C GLN A 223 -2.34 -2.68 18.70
N HIS A 224 -3.37 -3.35 18.20
CA HIS A 224 -3.25 -4.58 17.42
C HIS A 224 -2.48 -4.33 16.10
N ALA A 225 -2.83 -3.27 15.37
CA ALA A 225 -2.11 -2.86 14.16
C ALA A 225 -0.62 -2.66 14.43
N ARG A 226 -0.28 -1.95 15.52
CA ARG A 226 1.11 -1.73 15.93
C ARG A 226 1.83 -3.03 16.29
N ALA A 227 1.16 -3.96 16.97
CA ALA A 227 1.75 -5.26 17.32
C ALA A 227 2.05 -6.08 16.06
N ILE A 228 1.13 -6.13 15.08
CA ILE A 228 1.36 -6.77 13.78
C ILE A 228 2.57 -6.13 13.09
N ALA A 229 2.57 -4.80 12.94
CA ALA A 229 3.62 -4.06 12.26
C ALA A 229 4.99 -4.27 12.91
N TYR A 230 5.05 -4.28 14.25
CA TYR A 230 6.27 -4.55 15.00
C TYR A 230 6.83 -5.96 14.71
N HIS A 231 5.98 -6.99 14.73
CA HIS A 231 6.39 -8.36 14.41
C HIS A 231 6.85 -8.53 12.96
N GLN A 232 6.23 -7.82 12.04
CA GLN A 232 6.59 -7.80 10.62
C GLN A 232 7.80 -6.89 10.33
N GLN A 233 8.29 -6.11 11.31
CA GLN A 233 9.25 -5.01 11.12
C GLN A 233 8.79 -3.95 10.11
N ALA A 234 7.48 -3.79 9.96
CA ALA A 234 6.83 -2.89 9.02
C ALA A 234 6.78 -1.45 9.57
N LYS A 235 7.91 -0.74 9.54
CA LYS A 235 8.11 0.56 10.23
C LYS A 235 7.14 1.64 9.80
N MET A 236 6.80 1.73 8.50
CA MET A 236 5.79 2.71 8.04
C MET A 236 4.40 2.40 8.59
N LEU A 237 4.03 1.12 8.67
CA LEU A 237 2.73 0.72 9.23
C LEU A 237 2.70 0.85 10.75
N GLU A 238 3.83 0.62 11.44
CA GLU A 238 3.99 0.91 12.87
C GLU A 238 3.79 2.39 13.17
N LEU A 239 4.38 3.28 12.35
CA LEU A 239 4.22 4.72 12.45
C LEU A 239 2.76 5.13 12.31
N ARG A 240 2.05 4.65 11.29
CA ARG A 240 0.63 4.96 11.07
C ARG A 240 -0.25 4.52 12.23
N ALA A 241 -0.04 3.32 12.75
CA ALA A 241 -0.78 2.80 13.89
C ALA A 241 -0.50 3.62 15.17
N ALA A 242 0.76 4.01 15.39
CA ALA A 242 1.15 4.88 16.51
C ALA A 242 0.54 6.28 16.38
N GLN A 243 0.50 6.87 15.18
CA GLN A 243 -0.16 8.16 14.94
C GLN A 243 -1.66 8.10 15.25
N GLY A 244 -2.37 7.04 14.79
CA GLY A 244 -3.79 6.86 15.09
C GLY A 244 -4.07 6.81 16.59
N LEU A 245 -3.28 6.01 17.32
CA LEU A 245 -3.39 5.89 18.77
C LEU A 245 -3.00 7.18 19.49
N SER A 246 -1.95 7.87 19.04
CA SER A 246 -1.50 9.14 19.63
C SER A 246 -2.51 10.26 19.45
N ARG A 247 -3.16 10.38 18.29
CA ARG A 247 -4.27 11.34 18.08
C ARG A 247 -5.45 11.05 18.99
N LEU A 248 -5.80 9.77 19.16
CA LEU A 248 -6.87 9.38 20.08
C LEU A 248 -6.51 9.72 21.55
N TRP A 249 -5.28 9.46 21.97
CA TRP A 249 -4.80 9.81 23.31
C TRP A 249 -4.70 11.33 23.53
N GLN A 250 -4.30 12.11 22.52
CA GLN A 250 -4.32 13.56 22.56
C GLN A 250 -5.74 14.10 22.84
N GLN A 251 -6.75 13.56 22.14
CA GLN A 251 -8.17 13.93 22.38
C GLN A 251 -8.65 13.56 23.80
N GLN A 252 -8.07 12.53 24.40
CA GLN A 252 -8.34 12.11 25.79
C GLN A 252 -7.52 12.87 26.85
N GLY A 253 -6.70 13.85 26.44
CA GLY A 253 -5.82 14.61 27.34
C GLY A 253 -4.54 13.87 27.75
N LYS A 254 -4.23 12.72 27.19
CA LYS A 254 -3.05 11.88 27.48
C LYS A 254 -1.88 12.26 26.57
N ARG A 255 -1.48 13.55 26.59
CA ARG A 255 -0.47 14.10 25.66
C ARG A 255 0.92 13.48 25.89
N ALA A 256 1.31 13.31 27.17
CA ALA A 256 2.62 12.76 27.51
C ALA A 256 2.78 11.29 27.06
N GLU A 257 1.74 10.49 27.25
CA GLU A 257 1.72 9.09 26.80
C GLU A 257 1.75 8.99 25.26
N ALA A 258 0.99 9.87 24.57
CA ALA A 258 0.98 9.97 23.12
C ALA A 258 2.36 10.35 22.57
N TYR A 259 3.04 11.32 23.16
CA TYR A 259 4.39 11.73 22.78
C TYR A 259 5.40 10.59 23.01
N THR A 260 5.35 9.97 24.19
CA THR A 260 6.26 8.87 24.57
C THR A 260 6.10 7.66 23.63
N LEU A 261 4.89 7.44 23.10
CA LEU A 261 4.64 6.39 22.13
C LEU A 261 5.22 6.73 20.74
N LEU A 262 4.95 7.93 20.24
CA LEU A 262 5.22 8.30 18.85
C LEU A 262 6.68 8.70 18.60
N ALA A 263 7.30 9.44 19.51
CA ALA A 263 8.63 10.00 19.31
C ALA A 263 9.70 8.95 18.98
N PRO A 264 9.85 7.84 19.74
CA PRO A 264 10.89 6.85 19.42
C PRO A 264 10.66 6.13 18.09
N ILE A 265 9.40 6.04 17.62
CA ILE A 265 9.08 5.43 16.31
C ILE A 265 9.46 6.41 15.20
N TYR A 266 9.15 7.70 15.36
CA TYR A 266 9.54 8.74 14.42
C TYR A 266 11.07 8.90 14.33
N ASP A 267 11.77 8.92 15.46
CA ASP A 267 13.23 9.09 15.53
C ASP A 267 14.01 7.92 14.92
N TRP A 268 13.34 6.77 14.69
CA TRP A 268 13.96 5.64 14.00
C TRP A 268 14.23 5.92 12.51
N PHE A 269 13.45 6.81 11.87
CA PHE A 269 13.58 7.09 10.44
C PHE A 269 14.80 7.95 10.15
N THR A 270 15.51 7.63 9.07
CA THR A 270 16.71 8.32 8.59
C THR A 270 16.54 8.97 7.23
N GLU A 271 15.39 8.71 6.57
CA GLU A 271 15.07 9.22 5.23
C GLU A 271 13.56 9.44 5.07
N GLY A 272 13.13 10.07 3.97
CA GLY A 272 11.72 10.19 3.59
C GLY A 272 10.91 11.21 4.39
N PHE A 273 11.59 12.19 5.02
CA PHE A 273 10.93 13.24 5.82
C PHE A 273 10.01 14.17 5.00
N ASP A 274 10.02 14.07 3.69
CA ASP A 274 9.09 14.71 2.76
C ASP A 274 7.80 13.93 2.54
N THR A 275 7.72 12.67 3.01
CA THR A 275 6.52 11.84 2.87
C THR A 275 5.39 12.34 3.77
N ALA A 276 4.13 12.17 3.32
CA ALA A 276 2.97 12.57 4.07
C ALA A 276 2.93 11.94 5.48
N ASP A 277 3.32 10.66 5.61
CA ASP A 277 3.31 9.95 6.89
C ASP A 277 4.29 10.56 7.90
N LEU A 278 5.51 10.91 7.49
CA LEU A 278 6.51 11.51 8.39
C LEU A 278 6.22 12.99 8.67
N GLN A 279 5.66 13.73 7.72
CA GLN A 279 5.19 15.09 7.96
C GLN A 279 4.03 15.12 8.95
N ASP A 280 3.04 14.23 8.79
CA ASP A 280 1.92 14.08 9.72
C ASP A 280 2.38 13.68 11.14
N ALA A 281 3.40 12.81 11.24
CA ALA A 281 3.98 12.40 12.52
C ALA A 281 4.71 13.56 13.21
N LYS A 282 5.51 14.31 12.44
CA LYS A 282 6.23 15.48 12.94
C LYS A 282 5.27 16.55 13.47
N ALA A 283 4.25 16.89 12.69
CA ALA A 283 3.24 17.86 13.10
C ALA A 283 2.54 17.44 14.40
N LEU A 284 2.15 16.15 14.50
CA LEU A 284 1.54 15.63 15.73
C LEU A 284 2.49 15.68 16.92
N LEU A 285 3.78 15.38 16.75
CA LEU A 285 4.77 15.50 17.83
C LEU A 285 4.95 16.95 18.30
N GLU A 286 4.98 17.91 17.38
CA GLU A 286 5.04 19.33 17.70
C GLU A 286 3.81 19.78 18.49
N GLU A 287 2.60 19.34 18.10
CA GLU A 287 1.37 19.59 18.84
C GLU A 287 1.39 18.96 20.25
N LEU A 288 1.95 17.76 20.41
CA LEU A 288 2.01 17.04 21.69
C LEU A 288 3.03 17.66 22.66
N ALA A 289 4.09 18.26 22.15
CA ALA A 289 5.15 18.90 22.94
C ALA A 289 4.75 20.28 23.50
N GLY A 290 3.89 21.02 22.80
CA GLY A 290 3.37 22.35 23.21
C GLY A 290 2.19 22.28 24.14
#